data_845f20eb87a66536d985617815a67754
#
_entry.id   845f20eb87a66536d985617815a67754
#
_cell.length_a   1.000
_cell.length_b   1.000
_cell.length_c   1.000
_cell.angle_alpha   90.00
_cell.angle_beta   90.00
_cell.angle_gamma   90.00
#
_symmetry.space_group_name_H-M   'P 1'
#
loop_
_entity.id
_entity.type
_entity.pdbx_description
1 polymer ?
#
loop_
_entity_poly.entity_id
_entity_poly.type
_entity_poly.pdbx_seq_one_letter_code
_entity_poly.pdbx_strand_id
1 'polypeptide(L)'
;KYALVVVSDIAKYDMGSSGEVTQGAGAIAMLLNDNPRLLAFDRKVTATSIKNEYDFYRPFGKETPIVHGQYSNLLYLIQVKNALRDYKKKVKDTGLIKLKEDETILDHVDYLNMHLPYSNMGKKALAYLVRHEWRTLPRWKNIIKKIGMDEPVPKDPRGTIESVLADSEFMAKDHQFTKLFTKTDEYVELYESKLASSLIASKMIGNLYTASLY
;
A
#
# COMPACT_ATOMS: atom_id res chain seq x y z
N LYS A 1 -32.56 -2.44 -7.34
CA LYS A 1 -31.88 -3.49 -8.15
C LYS A 1 -30.79 -4.16 -7.30
N TYR A 2 -30.50 -5.44 -7.58
CA TYR A 2 -29.47 -6.20 -6.89
C TYR A 2 -28.46 -6.74 -7.89
N ALA A 3 -27.20 -6.80 -7.48
CA ALA A 3 -26.13 -7.47 -8.21
C ALA A 3 -25.28 -8.28 -7.21
N LEU A 4 -24.88 -9.48 -7.59
CA LEU A 4 -23.97 -10.31 -6.82
C LEU A 4 -22.59 -10.23 -7.46
N VAL A 5 -21.60 -9.82 -6.68
CA VAL A 5 -20.19 -9.86 -7.07
C VAL A 5 -19.50 -10.94 -6.25
N VAL A 6 -18.86 -11.88 -6.93
CA VAL A 6 -18.07 -12.95 -6.30
C VAL A 6 -16.63 -12.82 -6.75
N VAL A 7 -15.73 -12.75 -5.79
CA VAL A 7 -14.28 -12.79 -6.01
C VAL A 7 -13.72 -14.01 -5.31
N SER A 8 -12.95 -14.83 -6.02
CA SER A 8 -12.35 -16.03 -5.45
C SER A 8 -11.02 -16.32 -6.13
N ASP A 9 -10.02 -16.72 -5.34
CA ASP A 9 -8.72 -17.05 -5.88
C ASP A 9 -7.93 -17.98 -4.95
N ILE A 10 -6.88 -18.59 -5.50
CA ILE A 10 -5.91 -19.43 -4.81
C ILE A 10 -4.52 -18.94 -5.22
N ALA A 11 -3.78 -18.38 -4.27
CA ALA A 11 -2.39 -17.98 -4.48
C ALA A 11 -1.48 -19.19 -4.35
N LYS A 12 -0.95 -19.67 -5.48
CA LYS A 12 0.01 -20.77 -5.56
C LYS A 12 1.37 -20.27 -6.03
N TYR A 13 2.43 -20.77 -5.40
CA TYR A 13 3.82 -20.51 -5.78
C TYR A 13 4.61 -21.82 -5.83
N ASP A 14 5.76 -21.82 -6.49
CA ASP A 14 6.65 -22.97 -6.53
C ASP A 14 7.20 -23.27 -5.12
N MET A 15 7.35 -24.56 -4.81
CA MET A 15 7.97 -25.01 -3.55
C MET A 15 9.39 -24.47 -3.41
N GLY A 16 9.73 -23.98 -2.24
CA GLY A 16 11.03 -23.36 -1.95
C GLY A 16 11.18 -21.93 -2.48
N SER A 17 10.17 -21.38 -3.18
CA SER A 17 10.19 -19.97 -3.59
C SER A 17 9.90 -19.03 -2.43
N SER A 18 10.34 -17.77 -2.53
CA SER A 18 10.05 -16.73 -1.52
C SER A 18 8.55 -16.41 -1.40
N GLY A 19 7.75 -16.76 -2.40
CA GLY A 19 6.31 -16.58 -2.40
C GLY A 19 5.55 -17.68 -1.64
N GLU A 20 6.13 -18.87 -1.46
CA GLU A 20 5.45 -20.03 -0.87
C GLU A 20 4.81 -19.73 0.49
N VAL A 21 5.53 -19.03 1.35
CA VAL A 21 5.06 -18.68 2.70
C VAL A 21 3.91 -17.65 2.71
N THR A 22 3.61 -17.05 1.57
CA THR A 22 2.53 -16.07 1.42
C THR A 22 1.26 -16.66 0.81
N GLN A 23 1.27 -17.94 0.44
CA GLN A 23 0.13 -18.61 -0.18
C GLN A 23 -1.13 -18.51 0.67
N GLY A 24 -2.27 -18.47 0.01
CA GLY A 24 -3.57 -18.42 0.64
C GLY A 24 -4.68 -18.73 -0.35
N ALA A 25 -5.89 -18.93 0.14
CA ALA A 25 -7.07 -19.14 -0.67
C ALA A 25 -8.29 -18.54 -0.01
N GLY A 26 -9.19 -17.97 -0.81
CA GLY A 26 -10.43 -17.41 -0.28
C GLY A 26 -11.43 -17.05 -1.36
N ALA A 27 -12.67 -16.88 -0.91
CA ALA A 27 -13.77 -16.39 -1.74
C ALA A 27 -14.62 -15.41 -0.93
N ILE A 28 -15.02 -14.31 -1.56
CA ILE A 28 -15.89 -13.29 -0.98
C ILE A 28 -17.05 -13.05 -1.93
N ALA A 29 -18.26 -13.06 -1.40
CA ALA A 29 -19.48 -12.72 -2.14
C ALA A 29 -20.09 -11.44 -1.56
N MET A 30 -20.32 -10.45 -2.41
CA MET A 30 -20.88 -9.14 -2.05
C MET A 30 -22.20 -8.91 -2.77
N LEU A 31 -23.27 -8.69 -2.02
CA LEU A 31 -24.55 -8.28 -2.57
C LEU A 31 -24.61 -6.76 -2.66
N LEU A 32 -24.63 -6.25 -3.88
CA LEU A 32 -24.73 -4.82 -4.18
C LEU A 32 -26.20 -4.42 -4.37
N ASN A 33 -26.57 -3.27 -3.82
CA ASN A 33 -27.88 -2.66 -4.04
C ASN A 33 -27.80 -1.14 -3.90
N ASP A 34 -28.89 -0.46 -4.18
CA ASP A 34 -29.03 0.99 -4.12
C ASP A 34 -29.35 1.54 -2.71
N ASN A 35 -29.56 0.64 -1.74
CA ASN A 35 -29.74 0.97 -0.31
C ASN A 35 -28.82 0.11 0.57
N PRO A 36 -27.49 0.35 0.58
CA PRO A 36 -26.53 -0.48 1.28
C PRO A 36 -26.64 -0.34 2.80
N ARG A 37 -26.48 -1.45 3.55
CA ARG A 37 -26.48 -1.45 5.01
C ARG A 37 -25.09 -1.42 5.63
N LEU A 38 -24.10 -2.05 4.97
CA LEU A 38 -22.76 -2.26 5.55
C LEU A 38 -21.76 -1.28 5.01
N LEU A 39 -21.75 -1.05 3.70
CA LEU A 39 -20.75 -0.22 3.03
C LEU A 39 -21.38 0.49 1.83
N ALA A 40 -21.15 1.78 1.71
CA ALA A 40 -21.49 2.57 0.53
C ALA A 40 -20.24 2.98 -0.22
N PHE A 41 -20.18 2.71 -1.54
CA PHE A 41 -19.10 3.21 -2.38
C PHE A 41 -19.35 4.68 -2.75
N ASP A 42 -18.48 5.57 -2.30
CA ASP A 42 -18.49 6.95 -2.81
C ASP A 42 -17.79 6.99 -4.18
N ARG A 43 -18.59 7.30 -5.22
CA ARG A 43 -18.11 7.40 -6.61
C ARG A 43 -17.74 8.81 -7.03
N LYS A 44 -17.84 9.80 -6.13
CA LYS A 44 -17.56 11.20 -6.46
C LYS A 44 -16.09 11.42 -6.74
N VAL A 45 -15.22 10.76 -5.96
CA VAL A 45 -13.77 10.87 -6.14
C VAL A 45 -13.16 9.47 -6.15
N THR A 46 -12.60 9.09 -7.28
CA THR A 46 -11.82 7.86 -7.45
C THR A 46 -10.49 8.21 -8.11
N ALA A 47 -9.45 7.45 -7.84
CA ALA A 47 -8.13 7.67 -8.40
C ALA A 47 -7.55 6.38 -8.99
N THR A 48 -6.68 6.54 -9.98
CA THR A 48 -6.09 5.42 -10.68
C THR A 48 -4.62 5.69 -10.95
N SER A 49 -3.78 4.66 -10.79
CA SER A 49 -2.41 4.64 -11.26
C SER A 49 -2.16 3.34 -11.99
N ILE A 50 -1.83 3.43 -13.28
CA ILE A 50 -1.63 2.28 -14.17
C ILE A 50 -0.25 2.39 -14.78
N LYS A 51 0.49 1.28 -14.79
CA LYS A 51 1.78 1.15 -15.45
C LYS A 51 1.90 -0.25 -16.07
N ASN A 52 2.48 -0.34 -17.25
CA ASN A 52 2.74 -1.63 -17.89
C ASN A 52 4.10 -2.15 -17.42
N GLU A 53 4.09 -3.20 -16.58
CA GLU A 53 5.27 -3.78 -15.96
C GLU A 53 5.18 -5.31 -15.93
N TYR A 54 6.33 -5.98 -15.96
CA TYR A 54 6.42 -7.43 -15.93
C TYR A 54 6.98 -7.95 -14.59
N ASP A 55 6.56 -7.35 -13.50
CA ASP A 55 7.01 -7.67 -12.15
C ASP A 55 6.34 -8.91 -11.56
N PHE A 56 5.13 -9.21 -12.02
CA PHE A 56 4.32 -10.35 -11.60
C PHE A 56 3.48 -10.86 -12.77
N TYR A 57 3.77 -12.04 -13.27
CA TYR A 57 3.05 -12.63 -14.40
C TYR A 57 3.14 -14.16 -14.41
N ARG A 58 2.15 -14.80 -15.04
CA ARG A 58 2.16 -16.25 -15.25
C ARG A 58 2.43 -16.57 -16.71
N PRO A 59 3.59 -17.19 -17.02
CA PRO A 59 3.88 -17.64 -18.38
C PRO A 59 2.84 -18.67 -18.87
N PHE A 60 2.62 -18.68 -20.19
CA PHE A 60 1.76 -19.68 -20.80
C PHE A 60 2.28 -21.10 -20.48
N GLY A 61 1.37 -22.01 -20.08
CA GLY A 61 1.72 -23.39 -19.74
C GLY A 61 2.30 -23.59 -18.32
N LYS A 62 2.43 -22.53 -17.50
CA LYS A 62 2.80 -22.67 -16.09
C LYS A 62 1.58 -22.51 -15.17
N GLU A 63 1.56 -23.25 -14.08
CA GLU A 63 0.53 -23.13 -13.04
C GLU A 63 0.84 -22.01 -12.03
N THR A 64 2.12 -21.73 -11.84
CA THR A 64 2.64 -20.76 -10.86
C THR A 64 3.18 -19.50 -11.52
N PRO A 65 3.07 -18.33 -10.87
CA PRO A 65 3.58 -17.08 -11.41
C PRO A 65 5.10 -16.96 -11.24
N ILE A 66 5.70 -16.10 -12.06
CA ILE A 66 7.03 -15.53 -11.84
C ILE A 66 6.86 -14.20 -11.15
N VAL A 67 7.65 -13.97 -10.09
CA VAL A 67 7.60 -12.74 -9.28
C VAL A 67 9.00 -12.16 -9.15
N HIS A 68 9.16 -10.91 -9.59
CA HIS A 68 10.35 -10.10 -9.33
C HIS A 68 10.17 -9.34 -8.00
N GLY A 69 10.29 -10.04 -6.87
CA GLY A 69 9.77 -9.62 -5.56
C GLY A 69 10.21 -8.23 -5.09
N GLN A 70 11.50 -7.87 -5.18
CA GLN A 70 11.96 -6.54 -4.77
C GLN A 70 11.40 -5.44 -5.68
N TYR A 71 11.40 -5.70 -6.99
CA TYR A 71 10.86 -4.80 -7.99
C TYR A 71 9.34 -4.59 -7.77
N SER A 72 8.58 -5.68 -7.65
CA SER A 72 7.15 -5.66 -7.41
C SER A 72 6.78 -4.91 -6.12
N ASN A 73 7.54 -5.13 -5.04
CA ASN A 73 7.34 -4.41 -3.79
C ASN A 73 7.51 -2.88 -3.96
N LEU A 74 8.58 -2.44 -4.60
CA LEU A 74 8.82 -1.01 -4.81
C LEU A 74 7.82 -0.41 -5.79
N LEU A 75 7.47 -1.14 -6.85
CA LEU A 75 6.44 -0.75 -7.80
C LEU A 75 5.09 -0.54 -7.11
N TYR A 76 4.69 -1.47 -6.25
CA TYR A 76 3.46 -1.35 -5.45
C TYR A 76 3.44 -0.05 -4.65
N LEU A 77 4.52 0.26 -3.91
CA LEU A 77 4.62 1.47 -3.10
C LEU A 77 4.50 2.74 -3.96
N ILE A 78 5.18 2.75 -5.11
CA ILE A 78 5.13 3.87 -6.06
C ILE A 78 3.73 4.06 -6.63
N GLN A 79 3.05 2.97 -7.01
CA GLN A 79 1.72 3.04 -7.61
C GLN A 79 0.67 3.49 -6.59
N VAL A 80 0.71 3.02 -5.35
CA VAL A 80 -0.17 3.48 -4.27
C VAL A 80 0.04 4.98 -4.01
N LYS A 81 1.30 5.44 -3.94
CA LYS A 81 1.61 6.87 -3.82
C LYS A 81 1.05 7.68 -5.00
N ASN A 82 1.20 7.20 -6.23
CA ASN A 82 0.71 7.90 -7.41
C ASN A 82 -0.83 7.97 -7.42
N ALA A 83 -1.51 6.90 -7.03
CA ALA A 83 -2.96 6.88 -6.87
C ALA A 83 -3.40 7.88 -5.78
N LEU A 84 -2.72 7.92 -4.63
CA LEU A 84 -3.02 8.90 -3.59
C LEU A 84 -2.82 10.34 -4.08
N ARG A 85 -1.77 10.60 -4.85
CA ARG A 85 -1.53 11.93 -5.45
C ARG A 85 -2.66 12.34 -6.39
N ASP A 86 -3.14 11.44 -7.25
CA ASP A 86 -4.28 11.70 -8.14
C ASP A 86 -5.57 11.92 -7.32
N TYR A 87 -5.79 11.11 -6.30
CA TYR A 87 -6.92 11.26 -5.37
C TYR A 87 -6.92 12.64 -4.71
N LYS A 88 -5.79 13.07 -4.16
CA LYS A 88 -5.63 14.39 -3.52
C LYS A 88 -5.97 15.53 -4.47
N LYS A 89 -5.51 15.45 -5.73
CA LYS A 89 -5.85 16.45 -6.76
C LYS A 89 -7.36 16.52 -6.95
N LYS A 90 -8.02 15.39 -7.16
CA LYS A 90 -9.47 15.33 -7.37
C LYS A 90 -10.27 15.77 -6.14
N VAL A 91 -9.83 15.42 -4.95
CA VAL A 91 -10.43 15.90 -3.69
C VAL A 91 -10.37 17.43 -3.60
N LYS A 92 -9.23 18.03 -3.96
CA LYS A 92 -9.06 19.48 -4.00
C LYS A 92 -9.97 20.12 -5.06
N ASP A 93 -10.01 19.57 -6.27
CA ASP A 93 -10.80 20.10 -7.39
C ASP A 93 -12.31 20.03 -7.11
N THR A 94 -12.76 19.00 -6.38
CA THR A 94 -14.18 18.83 -6.01
C THR A 94 -14.57 19.54 -4.70
N GLY A 95 -13.59 19.99 -3.92
CA GLY A 95 -13.84 20.57 -2.60
C GLY A 95 -14.39 19.57 -1.57
N LEU A 96 -14.27 18.26 -1.81
CA LEU A 96 -14.81 17.19 -0.96
C LEU A 96 -14.22 17.23 0.46
N ILE A 97 -12.92 17.48 0.56
CA ILE A 97 -12.19 17.63 1.83
C ILE A 97 -11.40 18.94 1.76
N LYS A 98 -11.51 19.76 2.79
CA LYS A 98 -10.70 20.97 2.97
C LYS A 98 -9.59 20.67 3.96
N LEU A 99 -8.37 20.47 3.44
CA LEU A 99 -7.19 20.25 4.28
C LEU A 99 -6.71 21.58 4.87
N LYS A 100 -6.37 21.58 6.16
CA LYS A 100 -5.63 22.66 6.80
C LYS A 100 -4.15 22.56 6.44
N GLU A 101 -3.37 23.58 6.80
CA GLU A 101 -1.97 23.68 6.43
C GLU A 101 -1.10 22.52 6.99
N ASP A 102 -1.46 22.00 8.16
CA ASP A 102 -0.76 20.92 8.86
C ASP A 102 -1.44 19.55 8.73
N GLU A 103 -2.45 19.43 7.86
CA GLU A 103 -3.21 18.20 7.61
C GLU A 103 -2.84 17.54 6.28
N THR A 104 -3.01 16.24 6.23
CA THR A 104 -2.94 15.42 5.03
C THR A 104 -4.25 14.68 4.81
N ILE A 105 -4.41 14.03 3.66
CA ILE A 105 -5.57 13.19 3.40
C ILE A 105 -5.70 12.04 4.41
N LEU A 106 -4.57 11.57 4.97
CA LEU A 106 -4.55 10.51 5.96
C LEU A 106 -5.19 10.91 7.29
N ASP A 107 -5.23 12.21 7.59
CA ASP A 107 -5.90 12.74 8.80
C ASP A 107 -7.44 12.69 8.66
N HIS A 108 -7.97 12.60 7.43
CA HIS A 108 -9.39 12.62 7.09
C HIS A 108 -10.00 11.26 6.72
N VAL A 109 -9.25 10.18 6.87
CA VAL A 109 -9.76 8.81 6.68
C VAL A 109 -9.74 8.05 7.99
N ASP A 110 -10.79 7.28 8.27
CA ASP A 110 -10.88 6.50 9.51
C ASP A 110 -10.12 5.16 9.39
N TYR A 111 -10.21 4.51 8.23
CA TYR A 111 -9.59 3.22 7.97
C TYR A 111 -8.90 3.18 6.62
N LEU A 112 -7.83 2.37 6.54
CA LEU A 112 -7.10 2.08 5.32
C LEU A 112 -7.23 0.59 5.01
N ASN A 113 -7.88 0.28 3.90
CA ASN A 113 -7.90 -1.07 3.34
C ASN A 113 -6.98 -1.11 2.13
N MET A 114 -6.08 -2.07 2.09
CA MET A 114 -5.09 -2.19 1.03
C MET A 114 -5.14 -3.59 0.42
N HIS A 115 -4.84 -3.69 -0.86
CA HIS A 115 -4.52 -4.97 -1.46
C HIS A 115 -3.25 -5.52 -0.81
N LEU A 116 -3.30 -6.75 -0.27
CA LEU A 116 -2.25 -7.33 0.55
C LEU A 116 -1.69 -8.61 -0.08
N PRO A 117 -0.62 -8.53 -0.90
CA PRO A 117 0.10 -9.72 -1.35
C PRO A 117 0.67 -10.53 -0.17
N TYR A 118 0.96 -9.86 0.92
CA TYR A 118 1.31 -10.41 2.24
C TYR A 118 1.09 -9.33 3.31
N SER A 119 0.84 -9.74 4.56
CA SER A 119 0.40 -8.82 5.62
C SER A 119 1.35 -7.65 5.90
N ASN A 120 2.68 -7.86 5.81
CA ASN A 120 3.66 -6.79 6.02
C ASN A 120 3.67 -5.73 4.91
N MET A 121 3.07 -5.99 3.74
CA MET A 121 2.97 -4.99 2.68
C MET A 121 2.15 -3.78 3.11
N GLY A 122 1.06 -3.98 3.87
CA GLY A 122 0.27 -2.88 4.42
C GLY A 122 1.10 -1.94 5.30
N LYS A 123 1.94 -2.50 6.20
CA LYS A 123 2.85 -1.70 7.03
C LYS A 123 3.86 -0.91 6.20
N LYS A 124 4.48 -1.55 5.20
CA LYS A 124 5.43 -0.89 4.30
C LYS A 124 4.75 0.23 3.50
N ALA A 125 3.55 -0.03 2.97
CA ALA A 125 2.78 0.94 2.21
C ALA A 125 2.39 2.15 3.08
N LEU A 126 1.88 1.92 4.29
CA LEU A 126 1.57 3.01 5.21
C LEU A 126 2.81 3.83 5.53
N ALA A 127 3.94 3.20 5.90
CA ALA A 127 5.17 3.92 6.19
C ALA A 127 5.65 4.77 4.99
N TYR A 128 5.58 4.22 3.79
CA TYR A 128 5.95 4.92 2.56
C TYR A 128 5.03 6.12 2.27
N LEU A 129 3.71 5.95 2.40
CA LEU A 129 2.73 7.00 2.20
C LEU A 129 2.90 8.12 3.24
N VAL A 130 3.00 7.77 4.52
CA VAL A 130 3.14 8.74 5.62
C VAL A 130 4.40 9.57 5.44
N ARG A 131 5.53 8.97 5.11
CA ARG A 131 6.78 9.69 4.81
C ARG A 131 6.57 10.70 3.68
N HIS A 132 5.89 10.32 2.59
CA HIS A 132 5.61 11.22 1.47
C HIS A 132 4.64 12.33 1.82
N GLU A 133 3.64 12.05 2.64
CA GLU A 133 2.63 13.03 3.05
C GLU A 133 3.18 14.02 4.09
N TRP A 134 3.99 13.56 5.02
CA TRP A 134 4.45 14.37 6.15
C TRP A 134 5.73 15.17 5.89
N ARG A 135 6.51 14.85 4.84
CA ARG A 135 7.78 15.55 4.53
C ARG A 135 7.66 17.06 4.47
N THR A 136 6.54 17.58 4.04
CA THR A 136 6.28 19.03 3.91
C THR A 136 5.69 19.65 5.16
N LEU A 137 5.32 18.85 6.15
CA LEU A 137 4.66 19.31 7.37
C LEU A 137 5.67 19.60 8.48
N PRO A 138 5.38 20.57 9.38
CA PRO A 138 6.22 20.88 10.53
C PRO A 138 6.51 19.66 11.42
N ARG A 139 5.54 18.76 11.58
CA ARG A 139 5.65 17.53 12.37
C ARG A 139 6.80 16.63 11.90
N TRP A 140 7.15 16.64 10.61
CA TRP A 140 8.22 15.81 10.07
C TRP A 140 9.60 16.14 10.64
N LYS A 141 9.89 17.43 10.87
CA LYS A 141 11.15 17.86 11.48
C LYS A 141 11.33 17.26 12.88
N ASN A 142 10.25 17.19 13.66
CA ASN A 142 10.29 16.61 14.99
C ASN A 142 10.53 15.10 14.94
N ILE A 143 9.91 14.41 13.98
CA ILE A 143 10.09 12.97 13.76
C ILE A 143 11.54 12.67 13.35
N ILE A 144 12.12 13.41 12.41
CA ILE A 144 13.53 13.28 12.01
C ILE A 144 14.45 13.45 13.23
N LYS A 145 14.19 14.46 14.06
CA LYS A 145 14.97 14.68 15.29
C LYS A 145 14.85 13.50 16.27
N LYS A 146 13.68 12.92 16.44
CA LYS A 146 13.45 11.71 17.28
C LYS A 146 14.19 10.50 16.73
N ILE A 147 14.17 10.30 15.40
CA ILE A 147 14.86 9.20 14.72
C ILE A 147 16.38 9.33 14.83
N GLY A 148 16.92 10.56 14.89
CA GLY A 148 18.35 10.83 14.94
C GLY A 148 19.08 10.49 13.63
N MET A 149 18.37 10.43 12.52
CA MET A 149 18.90 10.10 11.19
C MET A 149 18.11 10.86 10.14
N ASP A 150 18.82 11.48 9.20
CA ASP A 150 18.18 12.12 8.05
C ASP A 150 17.51 11.11 7.14
N GLU A 151 16.39 11.50 6.52
CA GLU A 151 15.72 10.66 5.55
C GLU A 151 16.60 10.45 4.32
N PRO A 152 16.94 9.21 3.96
CA PRO A 152 17.80 8.93 2.84
C PRO A 152 17.15 9.30 1.52
N VAL A 153 17.97 9.71 0.55
CA VAL A 153 17.57 10.04 -0.81
C VAL A 153 18.41 9.19 -1.75
N PRO A 154 17.82 8.54 -2.78
CA PRO A 154 18.59 7.77 -3.75
C PRO A 154 19.50 8.70 -4.58
N LYS A 155 20.62 8.16 -5.09
CA LYS A 155 21.57 8.91 -5.94
C LYS A 155 20.90 9.51 -7.16
N ASP A 156 19.93 8.78 -7.73
CA ASP A 156 19.07 9.29 -8.80
C ASP A 156 17.60 9.30 -8.35
N PRO A 157 17.11 10.43 -7.79
CA PRO A 157 15.71 10.53 -7.32
C PRO A 157 14.66 10.47 -8.44
N ARG A 158 15.07 10.60 -9.71
CA ARG A 158 14.20 10.50 -10.90
C ARG A 158 14.48 9.24 -11.71
N GLY A 159 15.34 8.38 -11.21
CA GLY A 159 15.74 7.16 -11.85
C GLY A 159 14.62 6.12 -11.95
N THR A 160 14.92 5.04 -12.66
CA THR A 160 14.03 3.88 -12.76
C THR A 160 14.01 3.07 -11.47
N ILE A 161 13.07 2.15 -11.34
CA ILE A 161 12.99 1.23 -10.19
C ILE A 161 14.31 0.44 -10.09
N GLU A 162 14.85 -0.02 -11.22
CA GLU A 162 16.09 -0.77 -11.29
C GLU A 162 17.28 0.06 -10.77
N SER A 163 17.37 1.35 -11.14
CA SER A 163 18.44 2.22 -10.67
C SER A 163 18.36 2.45 -9.16
N VAL A 164 17.15 2.58 -8.60
CA VAL A 164 16.94 2.70 -7.15
C VAL A 164 17.33 1.40 -6.44
N LEU A 165 16.93 0.23 -6.98
CA LEU A 165 17.28 -1.07 -6.41
C LEU A 165 18.78 -1.37 -6.50
N ALA A 166 19.47 -0.86 -7.52
CA ALA A 166 20.91 -0.98 -7.67
C ALA A 166 21.71 -0.10 -6.70
N ASP A 167 21.10 0.94 -6.14
CA ASP A 167 21.71 1.80 -5.10
C ASP A 167 21.67 1.11 -3.73
N SER A 168 22.60 0.17 -3.51
CA SER A 168 22.65 -0.65 -2.30
C SER A 168 22.83 0.18 -1.02
N GLU A 169 23.57 1.30 -1.11
CA GLU A 169 23.77 2.21 0.02
C GLU A 169 22.46 2.90 0.41
N PHE A 170 21.73 3.42 -0.57
CA PHE A 170 20.41 3.98 -0.35
C PHE A 170 19.46 2.93 0.24
N MET A 171 19.37 1.75 -0.36
CA MET A 171 18.48 0.68 0.09
C MET A 171 18.74 0.28 1.55
N ALA A 172 20.01 0.19 1.95
CA ALA A 172 20.36 -0.13 3.35
C ALA A 172 19.95 0.99 4.31
N LYS A 173 20.25 2.26 3.96
CA LYS A 173 19.87 3.43 4.76
C LYS A 173 18.36 3.60 4.84
N ASP A 174 17.64 3.40 3.74
CA ASP A 174 16.19 3.51 3.69
C ASP A 174 15.50 2.43 4.53
N HIS A 175 16.03 1.22 4.50
CA HIS A 175 15.57 0.14 5.38
C HIS A 175 15.77 0.50 6.85
N GLN A 176 16.96 0.99 7.22
CA GLN A 176 17.26 1.42 8.60
C GLN A 176 16.34 2.56 9.03
N PHE A 177 16.20 3.59 8.21
CA PHE A 177 15.32 4.72 8.47
C PHE A 177 13.88 4.27 8.69
N THR A 178 13.34 3.44 7.76
CA THR A 178 11.98 2.91 7.87
C THR A 178 11.79 2.10 9.16
N LYS A 179 12.78 1.30 9.54
CA LYS A 179 12.73 0.51 10.79
C LYS A 179 12.69 1.41 12.04
N LEU A 180 13.37 2.54 12.04
CA LEU A 180 13.33 3.51 13.14
C LEU A 180 12.02 4.30 13.10
N PHE A 181 11.62 4.78 11.93
CA PHE A 181 10.37 5.53 11.74
C PHE A 181 9.14 4.74 12.19
N THR A 182 9.05 3.47 11.83
CA THR A 182 7.91 2.62 12.21
C THR A 182 7.81 2.29 13.70
N LYS A 183 8.78 2.75 14.51
CA LYS A 183 8.76 2.65 15.97
C LYS A 183 8.42 3.97 16.67
N THR A 184 8.27 5.07 15.93
CA THR A 184 7.84 6.34 16.51
C THR A 184 6.39 6.25 16.97
N ASP A 185 6.05 6.94 18.05
CA ASP A 185 4.69 6.93 18.61
C ASP A 185 3.66 7.40 17.56
N GLU A 186 4.01 8.42 16.78
CA GLU A 186 3.16 8.99 15.75
C GLU A 186 2.81 7.96 14.64
N TYR A 187 3.78 7.14 14.25
CA TYR A 187 3.50 6.07 13.29
C TYR A 187 2.70 4.93 13.90
N VAL A 188 3.05 4.52 15.12
CA VAL A 188 2.36 3.42 15.82
C VAL A 188 0.89 3.78 16.04
N GLU A 189 0.59 4.98 16.51
CA GLU A 189 -0.78 5.47 16.68
C GLU A 189 -1.57 5.43 15.37
N LEU A 190 -0.99 5.93 14.28
CA LEU A 190 -1.62 5.92 12.96
C LEU A 190 -1.84 4.48 12.46
N TYR A 191 -0.86 3.61 12.64
CA TYR A 191 -0.94 2.20 12.25
C TYR A 191 -2.04 1.46 13.00
N GLU A 192 -2.06 1.57 14.33
CA GLU A 192 -3.05 0.87 15.17
C GLU A 192 -4.47 1.39 14.93
N SER A 193 -4.64 2.70 14.79
CA SER A 193 -5.97 3.30 14.59
C SER A 193 -6.54 3.08 13.19
N LYS A 194 -5.70 3.04 12.13
CA LYS A 194 -6.22 3.10 10.76
C LYS A 194 -5.96 1.84 9.91
N LEU A 195 -4.94 1.04 10.23
CA LEU A 195 -4.53 -0.07 9.37
C LEU A 195 -4.55 -1.45 10.06
N ALA A 196 -4.21 -1.54 11.34
CA ALA A 196 -3.96 -2.82 12.00
C ALA A 196 -5.12 -3.81 11.87
N SER A 197 -6.36 -3.33 11.99
CA SER A 197 -7.57 -4.16 11.88
C SER A 197 -7.75 -4.77 10.49
N SER A 198 -7.40 -4.06 9.42
CA SER A 198 -7.53 -4.55 8.05
C SER A 198 -6.50 -5.62 7.67
N LEU A 199 -5.46 -5.83 8.50
CA LEU A 199 -4.43 -6.84 8.25
C LEU A 199 -4.75 -8.21 8.88
N ILE A 200 -5.79 -8.33 9.68
CA ILE A 200 -6.09 -9.54 10.46
C ILE A 200 -6.33 -10.73 9.53
N ALA A 201 -7.23 -10.59 8.56
CA ALA A 201 -7.55 -11.67 7.64
C ALA A 201 -6.32 -12.13 6.84
N SER A 202 -5.54 -11.21 6.28
CA SER A 202 -4.33 -11.54 5.53
C SER A 202 -3.26 -12.24 6.38
N LYS A 203 -3.15 -11.92 7.67
CA LYS A 203 -2.23 -12.61 8.60
C LYS A 203 -2.63 -14.06 8.85
N MET A 204 -3.92 -14.35 8.83
CA MET A 204 -4.46 -15.68 9.15
C MET A 204 -4.58 -16.57 7.91
N ILE A 205 -4.91 -15.98 6.76
CA ILE A 205 -5.32 -16.72 5.56
C ILE A 205 -4.22 -16.70 4.49
N GLY A 206 -3.36 -15.66 4.49
CA GLY A 206 -2.36 -15.43 3.45
C GLY A 206 -2.89 -14.59 2.28
N ASN A 207 -2.25 -14.72 1.12
CA ASN A 207 -2.59 -13.98 -0.09
C ASN A 207 -3.86 -14.54 -0.75
N LEU A 208 -4.82 -13.70 -1.01
CA LEU A 208 -6.09 -14.06 -1.65
C LEU A 208 -6.21 -13.50 -3.08
N TYR A 209 -5.14 -12.95 -3.64
CA TYR A 209 -5.11 -12.24 -4.94
C TYR A 209 -6.32 -11.31 -5.10
N THR A 210 -7.31 -11.71 -5.93
CA THR A 210 -8.50 -10.91 -6.23
C THR A 210 -9.30 -10.54 -4.98
N ALA A 211 -9.33 -11.39 -3.94
CA ALA A 211 -10.05 -11.15 -2.70
C ALA A 211 -9.24 -10.42 -1.63
N SER A 212 -7.95 -10.14 -1.85
CA SER A 212 -7.03 -9.58 -0.83
C SER A 212 -7.37 -8.15 -0.36
N LEU A 213 -8.29 -7.47 -1.00
CA LEU A 213 -8.72 -6.12 -0.59
C LEU A 213 -9.95 -6.16 0.32
N TYR A 214 -10.76 -7.23 0.25
CA TYR A 214 -12.10 -7.30 0.84
C TYR A 214 -12.17 -8.12 2.16
#